data_3dffc7710a936e468665a0006a496bd6
#
_entry.id   3dffc7710a936e468665a0006a496bd6
#
_cell.length_a   1.000
_cell.length_b   1.000
_cell.length_c   1.000
_cell.angle_alpha   90.00
_cell.angle_beta   90.00
_cell.angle_gamma   90.00
#
_symmetry.space_group_name_H-M   'P 1'
#
loop_
_entity.id
_entity.type
_entity.pdbx_description
1 polymer ?
#
loop_
_entity_poly.entity_id
_entity_poly.type
_entity_poly.pdbx_seq_one_letter_code
_entity_poly.pdbx_strand_id
1 'polypeptide(L)'
;MKQLIYQLLPRLWGNGRFSGIDQSSLSYLKDKLGMDWIWCTGVIRHATRSGAQPQKVVKGDAGSPYAITDYYDVNPYLADDPDARMEEFKAMVERIHDAGLKLIIDFVPNHVARENVNFGADDDTTVHWAPENDFYYYPGEPLRLPVKADGYEEFPARASGNVFSPAPGINDWYETVKLNYCDTHTRTWDKMLDIVLFWAGMGVDGFRCDMVELVPPAFMTWLIASVKRKYPRMQFIAEVYEKAKYRMYVEEVGFDMLYDKSGLYDTLRAVSCNGMSARAITWNWQSLGDLQPRMLNFLENHDEQRVASDFFCRKPEAGYAALAVSLLLNDAPFMLYFGQECGERGMQAEGFSGRDGRTSIFDWCKVPALEKPAENVLARYSDILFWSKIPAFASGKTYDLCYCQDGEFNPDRHFVFARSNGQMAFLVAANFGRTQEFTVRIPPEALEYLGIKAVRTVYTIEVPEKDYVLLRIQ
;
A
#
# COMPACT_ATOMS: atom_id res chain seq x y z
N MET A 1 -5.47 6.06 -17.75
CA MET A 1 -6.52 6.53 -16.83
C MET A 1 -6.10 6.24 -15.41
N LYS A 2 -6.35 7.14 -14.47
CA LYS A 2 -6.06 6.98 -13.04
C LYS A 2 -6.67 5.70 -12.50
N GLN A 3 -5.87 4.90 -11.78
CA GLN A 3 -6.29 3.66 -11.14
C GLN A 3 -6.56 3.92 -9.65
N LEU A 4 -7.65 3.39 -9.14
CA LEU A 4 -8.00 3.42 -7.72
C LEU A 4 -7.95 2.01 -7.15
N ILE A 5 -7.16 1.82 -6.09
CA ILE A 5 -6.94 0.55 -5.41
C ILE A 5 -7.55 0.64 -4.01
N TYR A 6 -8.32 -0.35 -3.59
CA TYR A 6 -8.81 -0.46 -2.23
C TYR A 6 -8.05 -1.57 -1.52
N GLN A 7 -7.22 -1.22 -0.54
CA GLN A 7 -6.52 -2.19 0.28
C GLN A 7 -7.38 -2.60 1.47
N LEU A 8 -7.55 -3.90 1.67
CA LEU A 8 -8.26 -4.46 2.82
C LEU A 8 -7.58 -5.74 3.34
N LEU A 9 -7.85 -6.06 4.60
CA LEU A 9 -7.52 -7.36 5.19
C LEU A 9 -8.81 -8.19 5.22
N PRO A 10 -8.92 -9.29 4.46
CA PRO A 10 -10.16 -10.09 4.41
C PRO A 10 -10.67 -10.51 5.79
N ARG A 11 -9.77 -10.87 6.73
CA ARG A 11 -10.15 -11.26 8.09
C ARG A 11 -10.81 -10.14 8.92
N LEU A 12 -10.67 -8.88 8.51
CA LEU A 12 -11.24 -7.70 9.18
C LEU A 12 -12.36 -7.06 8.38
N TRP A 13 -12.75 -7.65 7.25
CA TRP A 13 -13.79 -7.16 6.35
C TRP A 13 -15.03 -8.05 6.42
N GLY A 14 -16.22 -7.46 6.50
CA GLY A 14 -17.48 -8.20 6.51
C GLY A 14 -17.54 -9.21 7.66
N ASN A 15 -17.72 -10.47 7.32
CA ASN A 15 -17.72 -11.57 8.29
C ASN A 15 -16.31 -12.14 8.59
N GLY A 16 -15.26 -11.53 8.05
CA GLY A 16 -13.89 -11.99 8.21
C GLY A 16 -13.49 -13.17 7.32
N ARG A 17 -14.27 -13.48 6.31
CA ARG A 17 -14.10 -14.63 5.40
C ARG A 17 -14.21 -14.22 3.94
N PHE A 18 -13.85 -15.10 3.01
CA PHE A 18 -13.99 -14.88 1.57
C PHE A 18 -15.44 -14.62 1.16
N SER A 19 -16.41 -15.23 1.84
CA SER A 19 -17.84 -14.98 1.63
C SER A 19 -18.27 -13.57 2.02
N GLY A 20 -17.54 -12.87 2.90
CA GLY A 20 -17.80 -11.48 3.29
C GLY A 20 -17.39 -10.46 2.22
N ILE A 21 -16.64 -10.86 1.20
CA ILE A 21 -16.42 -10.07 -0.02
C ILE A 21 -17.55 -10.44 -0.99
N ASP A 22 -18.76 -10.06 -0.62
CA ASP A 22 -20.01 -10.37 -1.30
C ASP A 22 -20.42 -9.27 -2.30
N GLN A 23 -21.57 -9.46 -2.96
CA GLN A 23 -22.09 -8.50 -3.94
C GLN A 23 -22.31 -7.10 -3.33
N SER A 24 -22.71 -7.01 -2.07
CA SER A 24 -22.90 -5.72 -1.39
C SER A 24 -21.57 -4.99 -1.20
N SER A 25 -20.55 -5.71 -0.74
CA SER A 25 -19.17 -5.22 -0.62
C SER A 25 -18.62 -4.76 -1.98
N LEU A 26 -18.83 -5.55 -3.02
CA LEU A 26 -18.33 -5.24 -4.37
C LEU A 26 -19.02 -4.03 -4.98
N SER A 27 -20.36 -3.91 -4.82
CA SER A 27 -21.09 -2.70 -5.22
C SER A 27 -20.65 -1.46 -4.44
N TYR A 28 -20.41 -1.58 -3.13
CA TYR A 28 -19.86 -0.48 -2.35
C TYR A 28 -18.52 0.00 -2.91
N LEU A 29 -17.59 -0.92 -3.17
CA LEU A 29 -16.28 -0.59 -3.70
C LEU A 29 -16.35 -0.04 -5.13
N LYS A 30 -17.13 -0.68 -6.01
CA LYS A 30 -17.21 -0.31 -7.42
C LYS A 30 -18.07 0.91 -7.67
N ASP A 31 -19.33 0.89 -7.18
CA ASP A 31 -20.34 1.86 -7.59
C ASP A 31 -20.30 3.12 -6.70
N LYS A 32 -20.04 2.96 -5.38
CA LYS A 32 -19.99 4.09 -4.46
C LYS A 32 -18.61 4.75 -4.39
N LEU A 33 -17.52 3.96 -4.36
CA LEU A 33 -16.16 4.49 -4.24
C LEU A 33 -15.40 4.55 -5.57
N GLY A 34 -15.91 3.92 -6.64
CA GLY A 34 -15.31 3.97 -7.97
C GLY A 34 -13.97 3.23 -8.09
N MET A 35 -13.74 2.19 -7.27
CA MET A 35 -12.51 1.41 -7.28
C MET A 35 -12.36 0.59 -8.56
N ASP A 36 -11.10 0.35 -8.95
CA ASP A 36 -10.74 -0.51 -10.08
C ASP A 36 -10.13 -1.82 -9.59
N TRP A 37 -9.49 -1.81 -8.42
CA TRP A 37 -8.75 -2.92 -7.85
C TRP A 37 -9.09 -3.11 -6.38
N ILE A 38 -9.03 -4.37 -5.92
CA ILE A 38 -9.01 -4.74 -4.51
C ILE A 38 -7.65 -5.37 -4.24
N TRP A 39 -6.94 -4.87 -3.23
CA TRP A 39 -5.75 -5.52 -2.70
C TRP A 39 -6.10 -6.19 -1.38
N CYS A 40 -6.08 -7.53 -1.38
CA CYS A 40 -6.33 -8.35 -0.22
C CYS A 40 -5.02 -8.72 0.49
N THR A 41 -4.73 -8.08 1.62
CA THR A 41 -3.58 -8.39 2.47
C THR A 41 -3.86 -9.61 3.35
N GLY A 42 -2.91 -10.55 3.43
CA GLY A 42 -2.98 -11.71 4.33
C GLY A 42 -3.84 -12.86 3.81
N VAL A 43 -3.91 -13.04 2.50
CA VAL A 43 -4.60 -14.17 1.85
C VAL A 43 -3.78 -15.45 1.92
N ILE A 44 -2.51 -15.39 1.50
CA ILE A 44 -1.61 -16.54 1.50
C ILE A 44 -1.41 -17.05 2.93
N ARG A 45 -1.36 -18.36 3.11
CA ARG A 45 -1.25 -19.00 4.41
C ARG A 45 -0.02 -18.56 5.17
N HIS A 46 -0.22 -17.91 6.30
CA HIS A 46 0.81 -17.39 7.19
C HIS A 46 0.70 -17.98 8.60
N ALA A 47 1.73 -17.79 9.41
CA ALA A 47 1.79 -18.29 10.76
C ALA A 47 0.75 -17.61 11.65
N THR A 48 -0.04 -18.42 12.37
CA THR A 48 -1.03 -17.95 13.36
C THR A 48 -0.84 -18.73 14.67
N ARG A 49 -1.10 -18.09 15.80
CA ARG A 49 -1.04 -18.73 17.13
C ARG A 49 -2.29 -19.58 17.41
N SER A 50 -3.42 -19.20 16.85
CA SER A 50 -4.71 -19.87 17.00
C SER A 50 -5.16 -20.50 15.68
N GLY A 51 -6.07 -21.48 15.74
CA GLY A 51 -6.63 -22.15 14.57
C GLY A 51 -6.29 -23.64 14.49
N ALA A 52 -6.59 -24.27 13.36
CA ALA A 52 -6.47 -25.71 13.18
C ALA A 52 -5.01 -26.24 13.20
N GLN A 53 -4.05 -25.40 12.83
CA GLN A 53 -2.62 -25.74 12.78
C GLN A 53 -1.80 -24.55 13.33
N PRO A 54 -1.80 -24.35 14.66
CA PRO A 54 -1.10 -23.22 15.28
C PRO A 54 0.40 -23.38 15.17
N GLN A 55 1.10 -22.28 14.80
CA GLN A 55 2.56 -22.19 14.83
C GLN A 55 3.05 -21.69 16.19
N LYS A 56 4.31 -21.96 16.49
CA LYS A 56 4.91 -21.67 17.80
C LYS A 56 5.61 -20.32 17.85
N VAL A 57 6.21 -19.90 16.72
CA VAL A 57 6.93 -18.62 16.61
C VAL A 57 6.09 -17.63 15.82
N VAL A 58 5.29 -16.82 16.52
CA VAL A 58 4.29 -15.92 15.93
C VAL A 58 4.31 -14.59 16.68
N LYS A 59 4.22 -13.48 15.96
CA LYS A 59 3.94 -12.13 16.51
C LYS A 59 2.43 -11.93 16.61
N GLY A 60 1.93 -11.58 17.80
CA GLY A 60 0.51 -11.48 18.08
C GLY A 60 -0.22 -12.84 17.99
N ASP A 61 -1.54 -12.83 17.92
CA ASP A 61 -2.36 -14.02 17.83
C ASP A 61 -2.76 -14.40 16.40
N ALA A 62 -3.08 -13.37 15.57
CA ALA A 62 -3.41 -13.55 14.16
C ALA A 62 -2.16 -13.76 13.29
N GLY A 63 -1.00 -13.42 13.81
CA GLY A 63 0.28 -13.51 13.11
C GLY A 63 0.48 -12.46 12.02
N SER A 64 1.74 -12.29 11.63
CA SER A 64 2.09 -11.42 10.51
C SER A 64 1.59 -12.00 9.19
N PRO A 65 0.85 -11.24 8.36
CA PRO A 65 0.51 -11.64 6.99
C PRO A 65 1.72 -11.97 6.11
N TYR A 66 2.91 -11.56 6.53
CA TYR A 66 4.18 -11.72 5.82
C TYR A 66 5.02 -12.89 6.31
N ALA A 67 4.63 -13.57 7.40
CA ALA A 67 5.27 -14.79 7.88
C ALA A 67 4.63 -16.03 7.19
N ILE A 68 4.88 -16.22 5.89
CA ILE A 68 4.25 -17.24 5.07
C ILE A 68 4.69 -18.64 5.48
N THR A 69 3.73 -19.53 5.75
CA THR A 69 3.96 -20.94 6.06
C THR A 69 3.82 -21.85 4.85
N ASP A 70 2.87 -21.53 3.95
CA ASP A 70 2.67 -22.26 2.71
C ASP A 70 2.24 -21.30 1.60
N TYR A 71 3.05 -21.17 0.56
CA TYR A 71 2.79 -20.30 -0.58
C TYR A 71 1.70 -20.81 -1.53
N TYR A 72 1.32 -22.09 -1.43
CA TYR A 72 0.33 -22.69 -2.34
C TYR A 72 -1.04 -22.87 -1.66
N ASP A 73 -1.23 -22.24 -0.51
CA ASP A 73 -2.44 -22.37 0.28
C ASP A 73 -2.92 -20.99 0.79
N VAL A 74 -4.20 -20.92 1.17
CA VAL A 74 -4.79 -19.76 1.85
C VAL A 74 -5.01 -20.08 3.33
N ASN A 75 -5.13 -19.03 4.16
CA ASN A 75 -5.44 -19.26 5.57
C ASN A 75 -6.81 -19.94 5.75
N PRO A 76 -6.88 -21.09 6.43
CA PRO A 76 -8.14 -21.83 6.62
C PRO A 76 -9.24 -21.03 7.31
N TYR A 77 -8.88 -20.07 8.17
CA TYR A 77 -9.86 -19.23 8.87
C TYR A 77 -10.57 -18.22 7.95
N LEU A 78 -10.07 -18.00 6.72
CA LEU A 78 -10.71 -17.14 5.73
C LEU A 78 -11.84 -17.82 4.96
N ALA A 79 -12.00 -19.12 5.10
CA ALA A 79 -13.05 -19.90 4.47
C ALA A 79 -14.20 -20.20 5.44
N ASP A 80 -15.40 -20.37 4.91
CA ASP A 80 -16.55 -20.89 5.66
C ASP A 80 -16.36 -22.38 5.97
N ASP A 81 -15.84 -23.14 4.99
CA ASP A 81 -15.37 -24.50 5.13
C ASP A 81 -13.83 -24.52 4.94
N PRO A 82 -13.05 -24.76 6.01
CA PRO A 82 -11.59 -24.83 5.93
C PRO A 82 -11.06 -25.87 4.94
N ASP A 83 -11.78 -26.95 4.69
CA ASP A 83 -11.37 -27.99 3.73
C ASP A 83 -11.63 -27.58 2.28
N ALA A 84 -12.59 -26.68 2.03
CA ALA A 84 -12.91 -26.11 0.72
C ALA A 84 -12.27 -24.71 0.49
N ARG A 85 -11.30 -24.30 1.32
CA ARG A 85 -10.74 -22.93 1.33
C ARG A 85 -10.20 -22.44 -0.02
N MET A 86 -9.60 -23.31 -0.83
CA MET A 86 -9.04 -22.95 -2.13
C MET A 86 -10.16 -22.72 -3.16
N GLU A 87 -11.23 -23.52 -3.12
CA GLU A 87 -12.43 -23.35 -3.93
C GLU A 87 -13.16 -22.06 -3.55
N GLU A 88 -13.26 -21.75 -2.26
CA GLU A 88 -13.89 -20.50 -1.79
C GLU A 88 -13.08 -19.28 -2.18
N PHE A 89 -11.74 -19.36 -2.12
CA PHE A 89 -10.87 -18.30 -2.65
C PHE A 89 -11.12 -18.08 -4.13
N LYS A 90 -11.14 -19.15 -4.93
CA LYS A 90 -11.42 -19.06 -6.37
C LYS A 90 -12.78 -18.44 -6.66
N ALA A 91 -13.81 -18.85 -5.92
CA ALA A 91 -15.15 -18.28 -6.05
C ALA A 91 -15.18 -16.77 -5.68
N MET A 92 -14.37 -16.33 -4.70
CA MET A 92 -14.20 -14.91 -4.40
C MET A 92 -13.54 -14.16 -5.58
N VAL A 93 -12.50 -14.72 -6.19
CA VAL A 93 -11.83 -14.11 -7.37
C VAL A 93 -12.83 -13.95 -8.51
N GLU A 94 -13.63 -14.97 -8.79
CA GLU A 94 -14.67 -14.94 -9.84
C GLU A 94 -15.69 -13.83 -9.55
N ARG A 95 -16.18 -13.68 -8.30
CA ARG A 95 -17.11 -12.60 -7.92
C ARG A 95 -16.48 -11.21 -8.10
N ILE A 96 -15.21 -11.04 -7.77
CA ILE A 96 -14.47 -9.78 -7.97
C ILE A 96 -14.42 -9.43 -9.47
N HIS A 97 -14.09 -10.40 -10.31
CA HIS A 97 -14.04 -10.21 -11.76
C HIS A 97 -15.42 -9.92 -12.36
N ASP A 98 -16.46 -10.63 -11.93
CA ASP A 98 -17.85 -10.41 -12.37
C ASP A 98 -18.34 -9.00 -12.02
N ALA A 99 -17.88 -8.42 -10.92
CA ALA A 99 -18.12 -7.03 -10.56
C ALA A 99 -17.29 -6.02 -11.38
N GLY A 100 -16.43 -6.47 -12.29
CA GLY A 100 -15.53 -5.64 -13.10
C GLY A 100 -14.40 -5.01 -12.29
N LEU A 101 -14.01 -5.65 -11.20
CA LEU A 101 -12.84 -5.30 -10.36
C LEU A 101 -11.70 -6.28 -10.65
N LYS A 102 -10.51 -5.97 -10.17
CA LYS A 102 -9.31 -6.81 -10.27
C LYS A 102 -8.73 -7.08 -8.89
N LEU A 103 -8.01 -8.18 -8.75
CA LEU A 103 -7.44 -8.63 -7.49
C LEU A 103 -5.92 -8.48 -7.45
N ILE A 104 -5.43 -7.86 -6.37
CA ILE A 104 -4.02 -7.85 -5.97
C ILE A 104 -3.90 -8.66 -4.67
N ILE A 105 -2.83 -9.45 -4.54
CA ILE A 105 -2.41 -10.08 -3.29
C ILE A 105 -0.94 -9.75 -3.01
N ASP A 106 -0.48 -10.00 -1.77
CA ASP A 106 0.92 -9.81 -1.41
C ASP A 106 1.78 -10.95 -1.94
N PHE A 107 2.97 -10.61 -2.45
CA PHE A 107 4.08 -11.53 -2.72
C PHE A 107 5.24 -11.16 -1.81
N VAL A 108 5.71 -12.11 -1.01
CA VAL A 108 6.76 -11.92 0.00
C VAL A 108 8.04 -12.62 -0.46
N PRO A 109 8.93 -11.96 -1.22
CA PRO A 109 10.11 -12.63 -1.76
C PRO A 109 11.26 -12.75 -0.76
N ASN A 110 11.35 -11.88 0.26
CA ASN A 110 12.52 -11.77 1.12
C ASN A 110 12.62 -12.87 2.20
N HIS A 111 11.50 -13.36 2.71
CA HIS A 111 11.47 -14.24 3.88
C HIS A 111 10.22 -15.12 3.92
N VAL A 112 10.25 -16.12 4.79
CA VAL A 112 9.14 -17.03 5.09
C VAL A 112 9.00 -17.19 6.60
N ALA A 113 7.91 -17.80 7.08
CA ALA A 113 7.80 -18.20 8.48
C ALA A 113 8.89 -19.23 8.85
N ARG A 114 9.26 -19.31 10.14
CA ARG A 114 10.19 -20.35 10.60
C ARG A 114 9.65 -21.75 10.36
N GLU A 115 8.36 -21.95 10.53
CA GLU A 115 7.65 -23.23 10.32
C GLU A 115 7.01 -23.26 8.92
N ASN A 116 7.81 -23.05 7.84
CA ASN A 116 7.35 -23.12 6.45
C ASN A 116 7.52 -24.51 5.85
N VAL A 117 6.76 -24.82 4.79
CA VAL A 117 6.78 -26.12 4.11
C VAL A 117 7.39 -26.09 2.69
N ASN A 118 7.71 -24.91 2.15
CA ASN A 118 8.09 -24.79 0.75
C ASN A 118 9.61 -24.70 0.52
N PHE A 119 10.38 -24.35 1.56
CA PHE A 119 11.81 -24.05 1.46
C PHE A 119 12.63 -24.82 2.50
N GLY A 120 13.91 -25.06 2.16
CA GLY A 120 14.92 -25.60 3.07
C GLY A 120 15.02 -27.13 3.14
N ALA A 121 14.18 -27.88 2.39
CA ALA A 121 14.18 -29.34 2.46
C ALA A 121 15.50 -30.00 2.00
N ASP A 122 16.17 -29.39 1.04
CA ASP A 122 17.40 -29.93 0.44
C ASP A 122 18.64 -29.09 0.78
N ASP A 123 18.57 -28.23 1.80
CA ASP A 123 19.67 -27.36 2.19
C ASP A 123 20.80 -28.12 2.89
N ASP A 124 22.05 -27.77 2.56
CA ASP A 124 23.21 -28.16 3.36
C ASP A 124 23.31 -27.30 4.62
N THR A 125 22.86 -27.84 5.74
CA THR A 125 22.85 -27.17 7.03
C THR A 125 24.21 -27.15 7.73
N THR A 126 25.23 -27.75 7.13
CA THR A 126 26.61 -27.83 7.68
C THR A 126 27.45 -26.60 7.33
N VAL A 127 26.97 -25.75 6.41
CA VAL A 127 27.61 -24.53 5.98
C VAL A 127 26.75 -23.31 6.29
N HIS A 128 27.40 -22.14 6.50
CA HIS A 128 26.65 -20.91 6.72
C HIS A 128 25.87 -20.49 5.46
N TRP A 129 26.47 -20.64 4.31
CA TRP A 129 25.91 -20.27 3.02
C TRP A 129 26.37 -21.23 1.91
N ALA A 130 25.45 -21.55 1.03
CA ALA A 130 25.73 -22.20 -0.26
C ALA A 130 24.80 -21.60 -1.33
N PRO A 131 25.19 -21.53 -2.60
CA PRO A 131 24.36 -20.97 -3.68
C PRO A 131 22.99 -21.66 -3.79
N GLU A 132 22.95 -22.97 -3.61
CA GLU A 132 21.73 -23.78 -3.74
C GLU A 132 20.93 -23.93 -2.44
N ASN A 133 21.39 -23.37 -1.32
CA ASN A 133 20.59 -23.31 -0.11
C ASN A 133 19.49 -22.25 -0.23
N ASP A 134 18.30 -22.58 0.24
CA ASP A 134 17.21 -21.60 0.38
C ASP A 134 17.44 -20.63 1.55
N PHE A 135 18.24 -21.03 2.55
CA PHE A 135 18.47 -20.26 3.78
C PHE A 135 19.94 -20.07 4.12
N TYR A 136 20.20 -19.13 5.05
CA TYR A 136 21.48 -18.93 5.72
C TYR A 136 21.46 -19.62 7.08
N TYR A 137 22.43 -20.46 7.36
CA TYR A 137 22.54 -21.27 8.58
C TYR A 137 23.68 -20.80 9.48
N TYR A 138 23.58 -21.13 10.77
CA TYR A 138 24.65 -20.97 11.77
C TYR A 138 25.05 -22.35 12.30
N PRO A 139 25.95 -23.10 11.59
CA PRO A 139 26.34 -24.45 11.98
C PRO A 139 26.86 -24.52 13.40
N GLY A 140 26.31 -25.44 14.20
CA GLY A 140 26.70 -25.62 15.60
C GLY A 140 26.04 -24.65 16.60
N GLU A 141 25.24 -23.66 16.16
CA GLU A 141 24.55 -22.73 17.02
C GLU A 141 23.04 -22.96 17.03
N PRO A 142 22.39 -23.05 18.22
CA PRO A 142 20.93 -23.07 18.32
C PRO A 142 20.35 -21.66 18.16
N LEU A 143 19.11 -21.58 17.68
CA LEU A 143 18.35 -20.33 17.67
C LEU A 143 18.03 -19.89 19.12
N ARG A 144 18.28 -18.62 19.40
CA ARG A 144 17.91 -17.97 20.67
C ARG A 144 16.86 -16.89 20.40
N LEU A 145 15.59 -17.24 20.58
CA LEU A 145 14.47 -16.31 20.38
C LEU A 145 14.39 -15.28 21.52
N PRO A 146 13.98 -14.04 21.24
CA PRO A 146 13.75 -13.01 22.25
C PRO A 146 12.43 -13.20 23.03
N VAL A 147 11.62 -14.15 22.62
CA VAL A 147 10.33 -14.51 23.19
C VAL A 147 10.29 -15.99 23.51
N LYS A 148 9.41 -16.38 24.46
CA LYS A 148 9.17 -17.78 24.78
C LYS A 148 8.33 -18.42 23.67
N ALA A 149 8.81 -19.54 23.12
CA ALA A 149 8.11 -20.35 22.12
C ALA A 149 8.18 -21.82 22.56
N ASP A 150 7.26 -22.21 23.44
CA ASP A 150 7.30 -23.53 24.07
C ASP A 150 7.21 -24.67 23.05
N GLY A 151 8.21 -25.57 23.11
CA GLY A 151 8.32 -26.72 22.22
C GLY A 151 8.78 -26.38 20.79
N TYR A 152 9.37 -25.20 20.55
CA TYR A 152 10.07 -24.90 19.32
C TYR A 152 11.57 -24.91 19.55
N GLU A 153 12.26 -25.71 18.75
CA GLU A 153 13.73 -25.78 18.73
C GLU A 153 14.19 -25.70 17.28
N GLU A 154 15.22 -24.91 17.02
CA GLU A 154 15.83 -24.78 15.70
C GLU A 154 17.35 -24.93 15.83
N PHE A 155 17.88 -25.97 15.22
CA PHE A 155 19.30 -26.27 15.18
C PHE A 155 19.70 -26.93 13.86
N PRO A 156 20.70 -26.40 13.13
CA PRO A 156 21.32 -25.09 13.37
C PRO A 156 20.33 -23.93 13.17
N ALA A 157 20.58 -22.81 13.84
CA ALA A 157 19.77 -21.61 13.67
C ALA A 157 19.84 -21.10 12.23
N ARG A 158 18.75 -20.46 11.76
CA ARG A 158 18.69 -19.75 10.48
C ARG A 158 18.62 -18.23 10.70
N ALA A 159 19.15 -17.46 9.75
CA ALA A 159 19.04 -16.00 9.78
C ALA A 159 17.57 -15.57 9.72
N SER A 160 17.20 -14.52 10.48
CA SER A 160 15.85 -13.94 10.42
C SER A 160 15.67 -13.04 9.20
N GLY A 161 14.44 -12.71 8.84
CA GLY A 161 14.10 -11.98 7.63
C GLY A 161 14.84 -10.64 7.44
N ASN A 162 15.23 -9.97 8.55
CA ASN A 162 15.92 -8.68 8.53
C ASN A 162 17.28 -8.67 9.23
N VAL A 163 17.70 -9.77 9.86
CA VAL A 163 18.98 -9.80 10.60
C VAL A 163 19.71 -11.13 10.44
N PHE A 164 21.02 -11.04 10.15
CA PHE A 164 21.93 -12.17 10.10
C PHE A 164 22.46 -12.44 11.52
N SER A 165 21.70 -13.20 12.31
CA SER A 165 22.04 -13.57 13.70
C SER A 165 21.33 -14.84 14.12
N PRO A 166 21.98 -15.73 14.90
CA PRO A 166 21.32 -16.87 15.59
C PRO A 166 20.53 -16.40 16.82
N ALA A 167 20.59 -15.09 17.17
CA ALA A 167 19.91 -14.49 18.31
C ALA A 167 19.27 -13.16 17.93
N PRO A 168 18.17 -13.17 17.13
CA PRO A 168 17.45 -11.96 16.76
C PRO A 168 16.88 -11.26 18.00
N GLY A 169 16.83 -9.92 17.98
CA GLY A 169 16.23 -9.11 19.05
C GLY A 169 14.70 -9.06 18.95
N ILE A 170 14.07 -8.45 19.98
CA ILE A 170 12.59 -8.32 20.05
C ILE A 170 12.00 -7.46 18.93
N ASN A 171 12.78 -6.51 18.41
CA ASN A 171 12.37 -5.63 17.32
C ASN A 171 12.70 -6.19 15.93
N ASP A 172 13.43 -7.32 15.87
CA ASP A 172 13.70 -8.00 14.61
C ASP A 172 12.52 -8.86 14.18
N TRP A 173 12.57 -9.34 12.93
CA TRP A 173 11.56 -10.26 12.40
C TRP A 173 11.88 -11.69 12.82
N TYR A 174 11.93 -11.92 14.13
CA TYR A 174 12.35 -13.18 14.75
C TYR A 174 11.46 -14.37 14.39
N GLU A 175 10.21 -14.12 13.96
CA GLU A 175 9.24 -15.13 13.52
C GLU A 175 9.47 -15.59 12.08
N THR A 176 10.39 -14.95 11.35
CA THR A 176 10.67 -15.25 9.95
C THR A 176 12.09 -15.74 9.73
N VAL A 177 12.32 -16.36 8.58
CA VAL A 177 13.63 -16.82 8.08
C VAL A 177 13.93 -16.14 6.75
N LYS A 178 15.12 -15.58 6.61
CA LYS A 178 15.57 -14.93 5.38
C LYS A 178 15.83 -15.96 4.29
N LEU A 179 15.29 -15.69 3.10
CA LEU A 179 15.59 -16.46 1.90
C LEU A 179 16.95 -16.06 1.31
N ASN A 180 17.65 -17.03 0.80
CA ASN A 180 18.93 -16.85 0.12
C ASN A 180 18.71 -16.65 -1.37
N TYR A 181 19.22 -15.53 -1.85
CA TYR A 181 19.32 -15.24 -3.29
C TYR A 181 20.78 -15.03 -3.65
N CYS A 182 21.21 -15.72 -4.70
CA CYS A 182 22.48 -15.41 -5.36
C CYS A 182 22.28 -14.35 -6.45
N ASP A 183 23.38 -13.74 -6.92
CA ASP A 183 23.36 -12.86 -8.11
C ASP A 183 23.10 -13.64 -9.40
N THR A 184 23.18 -14.96 -9.35
CA THR A 184 22.89 -15.88 -10.44
C THR A 184 21.67 -16.72 -10.14
N HIS A 185 21.03 -17.21 -11.19
CA HIS A 185 19.84 -18.05 -11.11
C HIS A 185 20.10 -19.32 -10.27
N THR A 186 19.22 -19.55 -9.28
CA THR A 186 19.24 -20.73 -8.39
C THR A 186 17.84 -21.35 -8.30
N ARG A 187 17.72 -22.49 -7.62
CA ARG A 187 16.43 -23.14 -7.36
C ARG A 187 15.44 -22.25 -6.58
N THR A 188 15.92 -21.34 -5.73
CA THR A 188 15.06 -20.38 -5.02
C THR A 188 14.33 -19.46 -5.99
N TRP A 189 15.01 -19.04 -7.08
CA TRP A 189 14.37 -18.24 -8.14
C TRP A 189 13.23 -19.02 -8.81
N ASP A 190 13.48 -20.29 -9.18
CA ASP A 190 12.47 -21.14 -9.83
C ASP A 190 11.26 -21.38 -8.92
N LYS A 191 11.48 -21.70 -7.63
CA LYS A 191 10.41 -21.86 -6.65
C LYS A 191 9.54 -20.61 -6.55
N MET A 192 10.17 -19.42 -6.50
CA MET A 192 9.44 -18.15 -6.44
C MET A 192 8.66 -17.85 -7.72
N LEU A 193 9.20 -18.20 -8.88
CA LEU A 193 8.47 -18.08 -10.14
C LEU A 193 7.24 -18.99 -10.16
N ASP A 194 7.39 -20.25 -9.75
CA ASP A 194 6.28 -21.21 -9.68
C ASP A 194 5.16 -20.71 -8.77
N ILE A 195 5.51 -20.14 -7.61
CA ILE A 195 4.55 -19.52 -6.67
C ILE A 195 3.75 -18.41 -7.36
N VAL A 196 4.44 -17.46 -8.02
CA VAL A 196 3.75 -16.34 -8.69
C VAL A 196 2.87 -16.84 -9.85
N LEU A 197 3.37 -17.83 -10.62
CA LEU A 197 2.60 -18.44 -11.71
C LEU A 197 1.39 -19.24 -11.21
N PHE A 198 1.48 -19.88 -10.04
CA PHE A 198 0.36 -20.57 -9.40
C PHE A 198 -0.78 -19.58 -9.09
N TRP A 199 -0.48 -18.48 -8.41
CA TRP A 199 -1.50 -17.48 -8.06
C TRP A 199 -2.05 -16.74 -9.30
N ALA A 200 -1.20 -16.46 -10.29
CA ALA A 200 -1.65 -15.94 -11.57
C ALA A 200 -2.62 -16.91 -12.27
N GLY A 201 -2.37 -18.22 -12.17
CA GLY A 201 -3.27 -19.28 -12.65
C GLY A 201 -4.60 -19.36 -11.87
N MET A 202 -4.63 -18.93 -10.62
CA MET A 202 -5.83 -18.82 -9.78
C MET A 202 -6.65 -17.55 -10.06
N GLY A 203 -6.21 -16.68 -10.99
CA GLY A 203 -6.95 -15.48 -11.40
C GLY A 203 -6.50 -14.19 -10.69
N VAL A 204 -5.39 -14.19 -9.96
CA VAL A 204 -4.79 -12.97 -9.40
C VAL A 204 -4.30 -12.10 -10.55
N ASP A 205 -4.64 -10.80 -10.54
CA ASP A 205 -4.30 -9.81 -11.57
C ASP A 205 -3.05 -8.99 -11.27
N GLY A 206 -2.62 -8.97 -10.02
CA GLY A 206 -1.44 -8.20 -9.60
C GLY A 206 -0.87 -8.65 -8.27
N PHE A 207 0.40 -8.30 -8.06
CA PHE A 207 1.14 -8.58 -6.82
C PHE A 207 1.70 -7.29 -6.23
N ARG A 208 1.45 -7.08 -4.92
CA ARG A 208 2.26 -6.15 -4.13
C ARG A 208 3.45 -6.93 -3.58
N CYS A 209 4.64 -6.53 -4.01
CA CYS A 209 5.89 -7.20 -3.65
C CYS A 209 6.49 -6.55 -2.40
N ASP A 210 6.57 -7.35 -1.33
CA ASP A 210 7.06 -6.95 -0.03
C ASP A 210 8.58 -6.77 -0.03
N MET A 211 9.07 -5.68 0.57
CA MET A 211 10.49 -5.44 0.87
C MET A 211 11.46 -5.77 -0.26
N VAL A 212 11.14 -5.38 -1.49
CA VAL A 212 11.93 -5.73 -2.69
C VAL A 212 13.38 -5.20 -2.67
N GLU A 213 13.67 -4.20 -1.84
CA GLU A 213 15.03 -3.69 -1.64
C GLU A 213 15.96 -4.68 -0.93
N LEU A 214 15.38 -5.71 -0.29
CA LEU A 214 16.12 -6.76 0.44
C LEU A 214 16.42 -7.99 -0.41
N VAL A 215 15.99 -8.02 -1.68
CA VAL A 215 16.30 -9.09 -2.64
C VAL A 215 17.03 -8.51 -3.85
N PRO A 216 17.83 -9.33 -4.59
CA PRO A 216 18.57 -8.82 -5.76
C PRO A 216 17.63 -8.26 -6.83
N PRO A 217 17.87 -7.04 -7.35
CA PRO A 217 17.11 -6.48 -8.47
C PRO A 217 17.08 -7.42 -9.70
N ALA A 218 18.19 -8.13 -9.98
CA ALA A 218 18.28 -9.09 -11.08
C ALA A 218 17.24 -10.22 -10.97
N PHE A 219 16.99 -10.72 -9.76
CA PHE A 219 15.93 -11.70 -9.51
C PHE A 219 14.55 -11.12 -9.87
N MET A 220 14.22 -9.93 -9.38
CA MET A 220 12.92 -9.30 -9.65
C MET A 220 12.74 -8.99 -11.14
N THR A 221 13.80 -8.53 -11.83
CA THR A 221 13.79 -8.31 -13.28
C THR A 221 13.44 -9.60 -14.04
N TRP A 222 14.12 -10.70 -13.70
CA TRP A 222 13.88 -12.00 -14.33
C TRP A 222 12.49 -12.55 -14.03
N LEU A 223 12.03 -12.44 -12.75
CA LEU A 223 10.71 -12.89 -12.31
C LEU A 223 9.60 -12.16 -13.07
N ILE A 224 9.62 -10.83 -13.05
CA ILE A 224 8.61 -9.98 -13.70
C ILE A 224 8.56 -10.27 -15.20
N ALA A 225 9.71 -10.32 -15.86
CA ALA A 225 9.77 -10.63 -17.29
C ALA A 225 9.24 -12.04 -17.61
N SER A 226 9.52 -13.03 -16.74
CA SER A 226 9.05 -14.42 -16.91
C SER A 226 7.55 -14.53 -16.74
N VAL A 227 6.99 -13.88 -15.72
CA VAL A 227 5.53 -13.85 -15.49
C VAL A 227 4.81 -13.11 -16.62
N LYS A 228 5.29 -11.93 -17.02
CA LYS A 228 4.64 -11.10 -18.06
C LYS A 228 4.68 -11.77 -19.45
N ARG A 229 5.62 -12.69 -19.73
CA ARG A 229 5.56 -13.51 -20.95
C ARG A 229 4.31 -14.37 -21.04
N LYS A 230 3.82 -14.90 -19.90
CA LYS A 230 2.62 -15.75 -19.83
C LYS A 230 1.35 -14.95 -19.50
N TYR A 231 1.50 -13.93 -18.66
CA TYR A 231 0.42 -13.06 -18.19
C TYR A 231 0.77 -11.58 -18.47
N PRO A 232 0.63 -11.09 -19.73
CA PRO A 232 1.13 -9.76 -20.12
C PRO A 232 0.47 -8.58 -19.40
N ARG A 233 -0.71 -8.79 -18.81
CA ARG A 233 -1.46 -7.75 -18.06
C ARG A 233 -1.23 -7.78 -16.56
N MET A 234 -0.39 -8.71 -16.07
CA MET A 234 -0.04 -8.81 -14.65
C MET A 234 0.61 -7.51 -14.18
N GLN A 235 0.13 -6.98 -13.05
CA GLN A 235 0.67 -5.76 -12.44
C GLN A 235 1.56 -6.11 -11.25
N PHE A 236 2.68 -5.40 -11.14
CA PHE A 236 3.63 -5.53 -10.03
C PHE A 236 3.78 -4.18 -9.33
N ILE A 237 3.49 -4.14 -8.04
CA ILE A 237 3.63 -2.97 -7.16
C ILE A 237 4.79 -3.24 -6.21
N ALA A 238 5.78 -2.35 -6.19
CA ALA A 238 6.94 -2.50 -5.32
C ALA A 238 6.84 -1.63 -4.07
N GLU A 239 7.22 -2.20 -2.94
CA GLU A 239 7.54 -1.47 -1.74
C GLU A 239 9.02 -1.06 -1.79
N VAL A 240 9.28 0.24 -2.06
CA VAL A 240 10.62 0.83 -2.17
C VAL A 240 10.65 2.11 -1.35
N TYR A 241 11.62 2.25 -0.46
CA TYR A 241 11.77 3.41 0.41
C TYR A 241 12.89 4.36 -0.03
N GLU A 242 13.91 3.85 -0.72
CA GLU A 242 15.04 4.67 -1.18
C GLU A 242 14.71 5.37 -2.50
N LYS A 243 14.42 6.69 -2.44
CA LYS A 243 14.06 7.51 -3.61
C LYS A 243 15.06 7.43 -4.76
N ALA A 244 16.35 7.33 -4.45
CA ALA A 244 17.41 7.22 -5.45
C ALA A 244 17.26 5.98 -6.34
N LYS A 245 16.55 4.95 -5.87
CA LYS A 245 16.31 3.69 -6.58
C LYS A 245 14.99 3.66 -7.37
N TYR A 246 14.10 4.65 -7.21
CA TYR A 246 12.79 4.62 -7.85
C TYR A 246 12.89 4.39 -9.37
N ARG A 247 13.75 5.15 -10.04
CA ARG A 247 13.94 5.03 -11.51
C ARG A 247 14.40 3.64 -11.91
N MET A 248 15.38 3.07 -11.20
CA MET A 248 15.88 1.71 -11.44
C MET A 248 14.75 0.67 -11.31
N TYR A 249 13.95 0.72 -10.24
CA TYR A 249 12.87 -0.25 -10.05
C TYR A 249 11.76 -0.13 -11.10
N VAL A 250 11.48 1.07 -11.61
CA VAL A 250 10.48 1.27 -12.68
C VAL A 250 11.05 0.88 -14.05
N GLU A 251 12.24 1.40 -14.42
CA GLU A 251 12.73 1.34 -15.80
C GLU A 251 13.57 0.09 -16.09
N GLU A 252 14.37 -0.37 -15.11
CA GLU A 252 15.28 -1.49 -15.31
C GLU A 252 14.69 -2.79 -14.76
N VAL A 253 14.13 -2.77 -13.54
CA VAL A 253 13.50 -3.95 -12.93
C VAL A 253 12.14 -4.26 -13.54
N GLY A 254 11.36 -3.22 -13.92
CA GLY A 254 10.12 -3.37 -14.66
C GLY A 254 8.84 -3.42 -13.82
N PHE A 255 8.87 -2.87 -12.60
CA PHE A 255 7.66 -2.67 -11.80
C PHE A 255 6.69 -1.68 -12.47
N ASP A 256 5.42 -1.95 -12.36
CA ASP A 256 4.36 -1.10 -12.90
C ASP A 256 4.10 0.12 -12.01
N MET A 257 4.21 -0.05 -10.69
CA MET A 257 3.99 0.98 -9.68
C MET A 257 4.96 0.82 -8.52
N LEU A 258 5.30 1.95 -7.88
CA LEU A 258 6.05 1.99 -6.60
C LEU A 258 5.24 2.75 -5.56
N TYR A 259 5.39 2.42 -4.28
CA TYR A 259 4.91 3.26 -3.19
C TYR A 259 5.57 4.64 -3.22
N ASP A 260 4.80 5.71 -3.14
CA ASP A 260 5.33 7.04 -2.86
C ASP A 260 5.36 7.34 -1.35
N LYS A 261 5.91 6.38 -0.59
CA LYS A 261 5.99 6.49 0.88
C LYS A 261 6.98 7.57 1.30
N SER A 262 8.23 7.47 0.88
CA SER A 262 9.30 8.42 1.23
C SER A 262 9.22 9.74 0.47
N GLY A 263 8.32 9.84 -0.51
CA GLY A 263 8.05 11.04 -1.29
C GLY A 263 6.82 11.78 -0.80
N LEU A 264 5.69 11.60 -1.49
CA LEU A 264 4.49 12.39 -1.24
C LEU A 264 3.85 12.08 0.11
N TYR A 265 3.79 10.79 0.53
CA TYR A 265 3.19 10.44 1.83
C TYR A 265 3.90 11.13 2.99
N ASP A 266 5.24 10.96 3.12
CA ASP A 266 6.00 11.57 4.21
C ASP A 266 5.93 13.11 4.17
N THR A 267 5.95 13.70 2.97
CA THR A 267 5.78 15.14 2.77
C THR A 267 4.42 15.61 3.29
N LEU A 268 3.33 14.98 2.85
CA LEU A 268 1.98 15.38 3.26
C LEU A 268 1.75 15.18 4.76
N ARG A 269 2.27 14.10 5.33
CA ARG A 269 2.23 13.87 6.78
C ARG A 269 2.96 14.98 7.54
N ALA A 270 4.18 15.33 7.11
CA ALA A 270 4.97 16.36 7.78
C ALA A 270 4.34 17.75 7.65
N VAL A 271 3.75 18.09 6.49
CA VAL A 271 3.02 19.35 6.28
C VAL A 271 1.75 19.41 7.15
N SER A 272 1.01 18.30 7.24
CA SER A 272 -0.26 18.25 7.98
C SER A 272 -0.08 18.30 9.49
N CYS A 273 0.98 17.67 10.05
CA CYS A 273 1.14 17.41 11.49
C CYS A 273 2.38 18.04 12.10
N ASN A 274 3.49 18.11 11.36
CA ASN A 274 4.81 18.42 11.93
C ASN A 274 5.29 19.84 11.58
N GLY A 275 4.43 20.67 10.99
CA GLY A 275 4.74 22.07 10.70
C GLY A 275 5.70 22.30 9.52
N MET A 276 5.95 21.26 8.70
CA MET A 276 6.70 21.43 7.45
C MET A 276 5.98 22.41 6.53
N SER A 277 6.74 23.18 5.77
CA SER A 277 6.20 24.10 4.76
C SER A 277 5.53 23.32 3.62
N ALA A 278 4.37 23.80 3.14
CA ALA A 278 3.68 23.26 1.97
C ALA A 278 4.50 23.36 0.67
N ARG A 279 5.54 24.23 0.61
CA ARG A 279 6.51 24.29 -0.49
C ARG A 279 7.21 22.95 -0.75
N ALA A 280 7.31 22.08 0.29
CA ALA A 280 7.88 20.74 0.15
C ALA A 280 7.10 19.85 -0.83
N ILE A 281 5.80 20.11 -1.02
CA ILE A 281 4.97 19.41 -2.00
C ILE A 281 5.46 19.67 -3.41
N THR A 282 5.70 20.96 -3.78
CA THR A 282 6.28 21.35 -5.07
C THR A 282 7.62 20.64 -5.31
N TRP A 283 8.52 20.64 -4.30
CA TRP A 283 9.84 20.03 -4.45
C TRP A 283 9.75 18.52 -4.66
N ASN A 284 8.88 17.84 -3.91
CA ASN A 284 8.68 16.40 -4.09
C ASN A 284 8.11 16.10 -5.49
N TRP A 285 7.08 16.84 -5.91
CA TRP A 285 6.46 16.69 -7.21
C TRP A 285 7.46 16.91 -8.36
N GLN A 286 8.25 17.97 -8.31
CA GLN A 286 9.28 18.27 -9.33
C GLN A 286 10.38 17.19 -9.35
N SER A 287 10.79 16.66 -8.20
CA SER A 287 11.84 15.63 -8.13
C SER A 287 11.46 14.30 -8.78
N LEU A 288 10.18 13.97 -8.80
CA LEU A 288 9.67 12.75 -9.44
C LEU A 288 9.59 12.86 -10.96
N GLY A 289 9.33 14.07 -11.50
CA GLY A 289 9.25 14.31 -12.94
C GLY A 289 8.32 13.35 -13.66
N ASP A 290 8.84 12.61 -14.62
CA ASP A 290 8.14 11.61 -15.44
C ASP A 290 7.79 10.30 -14.71
N LEU A 291 8.34 10.07 -13.52
CA LEU A 291 7.98 8.91 -12.69
C LEU A 291 6.62 9.06 -12.01
N GLN A 292 6.05 10.26 -11.92
CA GLN A 292 4.80 10.51 -11.19
C GLN A 292 3.65 9.55 -11.54
N PRO A 293 3.37 9.20 -12.82
CA PRO A 293 2.31 8.27 -13.15
C PRO A 293 2.54 6.83 -12.66
N ARG A 294 3.74 6.54 -12.20
CA ARG A 294 4.15 5.21 -11.70
C ARG A 294 4.19 5.15 -10.17
N MET A 295 3.94 6.27 -9.48
CA MET A 295 3.99 6.34 -8.03
C MET A 295 2.59 6.10 -7.44
N LEU A 296 2.43 5.03 -6.66
CA LEU A 296 1.19 4.74 -5.94
C LEU A 296 1.07 5.68 -4.74
N ASN A 297 0.18 6.66 -4.84
CA ASN A 297 -0.10 7.61 -3.77
C ASN A 297 -1.07 7.02 -2.74
N PHE A 298 -0.91 7.37 -1.48
CA PHE A 298 -1.79 6.96 -0.39
C PHE A 298 -1.61 7.88 0.84
N LEU A 299 -2.52 7.80 1.80
CA LEU A 299 -2.39 8.46 3.11
C LEU A 299 -2.39 7.47 4.27
N GLU A 300 -2.86 6.25 4.03
CA GLU A 300 -2.88 5.14 4.99
C GLU A 300 -2.54 3.84 4.28
N ASN A 301 -1.93 2.91 5.00
CA ASN A 301 -1.81 1.50 4.66
C ASN A 301 -1.72 0.68 5.96
N HIS A 302 -1.40 -0.60 5.84
CA HIS A 302 -1.31 -1.52 6.97
C HIS A 302 -0.09 -1.28 7.89
N ASP A 303 0.91 -0.50 7.44
CA ASP A 303 2.13 -0.16 8.21
C ASP A 303 2.09 1.24 8.82
N GLU A 304 1.23 2.12 8.30
CA GLU A 304 1.21 3.53 8.70
C GLU A 304 0.03 3.83 9.63
N GLN A 305 0.18 4.89 10.45
CA GLN A 305 -0.89 5.34 11.31
C GLN A 305 -2.07 5.88 10.51
N ARG A 306 -3.28 5.63 11.02
CA ARG A 306 -4.51 6.18 10.47
C ARG A 306 -4.50 7.72 10.49
N VAL A 307 -5.00 8.35 9.45
CA VAL A 307 -5.12 9.83 9.36
C VAL A 307 -5.89 10.39 10.55
N ALA A 308 -6.95 9.72 10.96
CA ALA A 308 -7.79 10.15 12.09
C ALA A 308 -7.21 9.81 13.47
N SER A 309 -6.05 9.12 13.56
CA SER A 309 -5.40 8.76 14.82
C SER A 309 -4.81 9.98 15.54
N ASP A 310 -4.53 9.82 16.84
CA ASP A 310 -3.84 10.83 17.65
C ASP A 310 -2.38 11.06 17.19
N PHE A 311 -1.85 10.15 16.37
CA PHE A 311 -0.48 10.17 15.86
C PHE A 311 -0.35 10.78 14.46
N PHE A 312 -1.46 11.15 13.81
CA PHE A 312 -1.45 11.84 12.51
C PHE A 312 -2.28 13.13 12.62
N CYS A 313 -3.48 13.19 12.02
CA CYS A 313 -4.31 14.42 11.99
C CYS A 313 -5.29 14.55 13.15
N ARG A 314 -5.43 13.53 14.00
CA ARG A 314 -6.34 13.42 15.17
C ARG A 314 -7.82 13.30 14.84
N LYS A 315 -8.25 13.77 13.69
CA LYS A 315 -9.62 13.66 13.18
C LYS A 315 -9.58 13.55 11.65
N PRO A 316 -10.52 12.85 11.03
CA PRO A 316 -10.47 12.57 9.58
C PRO A 316 -10.56 13.85 8.73
N GLU A 317 -11.33 14.85 9.16
CA GLU A 317 -11.52 16.11 8.42
C GLU A 317 -10.21 16.90 8.30
N ALA A 318 -9.32 16.79 9.28
CA ALA A 318 -8.02 17.47 9.23
C ALA A 318 -7.05 16.88 8.20
N GLY A 319 -7.41 15.78 7.56
CA GLY A 319 -6.67 15.17 6.46
C GLY A 319 -7.14 15.56 5.06
N TYR A 320 -8.20 16.36 4.90
CA TYR A 320 -8.79 16.63 3.59
C TYR A 320 -7.88 17.40 2.63
N ALA A 321 -7.08 18.34 3.12
CA ALA A 321 -6.07 19.02 2.31
C ALA A 321 -5.04 18.04 1.74
N ALA A 322 -4.54 17.12 2.58
CA ALA A 322 -3.60 16.08 2.16
C ALA A 322 -4.25 15.09 1.17
N LEU A 323 -5.52 14.71 1.41
CA LEU A 323 -6.29 13.85 0.51
C LEU A 323 -6.41 14.47 -0.89
N ALA A 324 -6.77 15.77 -0.97
CA ALA A 324 -6.90 16.46 -2.24
C ALA A 324 -5.58 16.50 -3.02
N VAL A 325 -4.47 16.77 -2.35
CA VAL A 325 -3.16 16.78 -3.00
C VAL A 325 -2.78 15.36 -3.43
N SER A 326 -2.88 14.36 -2.55
CA SER A 326 -2.51 12.97 -2.85
C SER A 326 -3.31 12.39 -4.02
N LEU A 327 -4.59 12.76 -4.14
CA LEU A 327 -5.50 12.18 -5.12
C LEU A 327 -5.60 13.00 -6.42
N LEU A 328 -5.52 14.35 -6.36
CA LEU A 328 -5.84 15.21 -7.49
C LEU A 328 -4.63 15.88 -8.17
N LEU A 329 -3.45 15.89 -7.52
CA LEU A 329 -2.28 16.63 -8.04
C LEU A 329 -1.82 16.14 -9.41
N ASN A 330 -1.86 14.83 -9.64
CA ASN A 330 -1.42 14.20 -10.89
C ASN A 330 -2.32 13.01 -11.25
N ASP A 331 -1.99 12.30 -12.31
CA ASP A 331 -2.70 11.10 -12.79
C ASP A 331 -2.17 9.79 -12.19
N ALA A 332 -1.29 9.85 -11.19
CA ALA A 332 -0.77 8.72 -10.46
C ALA A 332 -1.89 7.85 -9.85
N PRO A 333 -1.70 6.53 -9.76
CA PRO A 333 -2.64 5.65 -9.06
C PRO A 333 -2.76 6.07 -7.58
N PHE A 334 -3.92 5.78 -6.99
CA PHE A 334 -4.19 6.09 -5.58
C PHE A 334 -4.72 4.87 -4.87
N MET A 335 -4.21 4.62 -3.66
CA MET A 335 -4.67 3.55 -2.79
C MET A 335 -5.43 4.13 -1.59
N LEU A 336 -6.61 3.59 -1.35
CA LEU A 336 -7.44 3.84 -0.18
C LEU A 336 -7.36 2.62 0.74
N TYR A 337 -7.01 2.84 2.01
CA TYR A 337 -6.96 1.78 3.01
C TYR A 337 -8.32 1.66 3.71
N PHE A 338 -8.84 0.46 3.85
CA PHE A 338 -10.19 0.18 4.32
C PHE A 338 -10.51 0.83 5.67
N GLY A 339 -11.67 1.49 5.74
CA GLY A 339 -12.10 2.28 6.91
C GLY A 339 -11.56 3.71 6.96
N GLN A 340 -10.58 4.08 6.13
CA GLN A 340 -10.10 5.48 6.04
C GLN A 340 -11.25 6.42 5.65
N GLU A 341 -12.04 6.03 4.66
CA GLU A 341 -13.22 6.75 4.18
C GLU A 341 -14.37 6.80 5.19
N CYS A 342 -14.30 5.94 6.20
CA CYS A 342 -15.27 5.89 7.31
C CYS A 342 -14.79 6.64 8.56
N GLY A 343 -13.54 7.15 8.55
CA GLY A 343 -12.93 7.86 9.67
C GLY A 343 -12.30 6.95 10.73
N GLU A 344 -11.82 5.76 10.35
CA GLU A 344 -11.16 4.84 11.29
C GLU A 344 -9.93 5.48 11.96
N ARG A 345 -9.82 5.30 13.25
CA ARG A 345 -8.76 5.93 14.06
C ARG A 345 -7.61 4.99 14.42
N GLY A 346 -7.82 3.67 14.41
CA GLY A 346 -6.82 2.70 14.87
C GLY A 346 -6.36 2.95 16.31
N MET A 347 -7.28 3.38 17.18
CA MET A 347 -6.97 3.79 18.55
C MET A 347 -7.47 2.80 19.60
N GLN A 348 -7.87 1.60 19.19
CA GLN A 348 -8.20 0.49 20.09
C GLN A 348 -6.92 -0.04 20.75
N ALA A 349 -7.08 -0.69 21.90
CA ALA A 349 -5.99 -1.45 22.50
C ALA A 349 -5.71 -2.70 21.64
N GLU A 350 -4.49 -2.81 21.19
CA GLU A 350 -4.02 -3.93 20.37
C GLU A 350 -3.11 -4.85 21.21
N GLY A 351 -3.08 -6.14 20.85
CA GLY A 351 -2.29 -7.11 21.60
C GLY A 351 -0.79 -6.89 21.44
N PHE A 352 -0.29 -7.12 20.24
CA PHE A 352 1.15 -7.05 19.97
C PHE A 352 1.66 -5.61 19.76
N SER A 353 0.95 -4.82 18.93
CA SER A 353 1.41 -3.47 18.55
C SER A 353 1.13 -2.40 19.60
N GLY A 354 0.24 -2.68 20.56
CA GLY A 354 -0.24 -1.68 21.49
C GLY A 354 -1.14 -0.63 20.80
N ARG A 355 -1.36 0.49 21.48
CA ARG A 355 -2.22 1.58 21.01
C ARG A 355 -1.39 2.66 20.31
N ASP A 356 -1.08 2.46 19.05
CA ASP A 356 -0.16 3.29 18.29
C ASP A 356 -0.76 4.02 17.08
N GLY A 357 -2.09 3.95 16.91
CA GLY A 357 -2.80 4.60 15.80
C GLY A 357 -2.84 3.79 14.52
N ARG A 358 -2.52 2.50 14.57
CA ARG A 358 -2.61 1.55 13.48
C ARG A 358 -3.76 0.57 13.70
N THR A 359 -4.27 0.00 12.62
CA THR A 359 -5.03 -1.25 12.70
C THR A 359 -4.04 -2.39 12.70
N SER A 360 -3.95 -3.18 13.77
CA SER A 360 -2.95 -4.23 13.91
C SER A 360 -3.10 -5.31 12.84
N ILE A 361 -1.99 -5.62 12.17
CA ILE A 361 -1.89 -6.77 11.27
C ILE A 361 -1.50 -8.07 12.00
N PHE A 362 -1.24 -8.00 13.30
CA PHE A 362 -0.77 -9.12 14.12
C PHE A 362 -1.86 -9.73 15.01
N ASP A 363 -2.99 -9.06 15.17
CA ASP A 363 -4.02 -9.42 16.13
C ASP A 363 -5.40 -9.55 15.49
N TRP A 364 -6.34 -10.21 16.19
CA TRP A 364 -7.75 -10.30 15.83
C TRP A 364 -8.49 -9.03 16.26
N CYS A 365 -8.07 -7.87 15.71
CA CYS A 365 -8.69 -6.59 15.99
C CYS A 365 -9.98 -6.38 15.19
N LYS A 366 -10.65 -5.25 15.43
CA LYS A 366 -11.81 -4.79 14.68
C LYS A 366 -11.53 -3.43 14.04
N VAL A 367 -12.36 -3.06 13.08
CA VAL A 367 -12.37 -1.75 12.43
C VAL A 367 -13.75 -1.11 12.65
N PRO A 368 -13.97 -0.49 13.83
CA PRO A 368 -15.30 -0.01 14.23
C PRO A 368 -15.96 0.97 13.27
N ALA A 369 -15.15 1.76 12.56
CA ALA A 369 -15.66 2.71 11.59
C ALA A 369 -16.37 2.05 10.39
N LEU A 370 -16.04 0.80 10.06
CA LEU A 370 -16.76 0.04 9.01
C LEU A 370 -18.19 -0.32 9.45
N GLU A 371 -18.39 -0.58 10.77
CA GLU A 371 -19.72 -0.87 11.33
C GLU A 371 -20.57 0.41 11.50
N LYS A 372 -19.91 1.54 11.80
CA LYS A 372 -20.54 2.85 12.03
C LYS A 372 -19.77 3.96 11.33
N PRO A 373 -19.91 4.09 10.01
CA PRO A 373 -19.23 5.14 9.25
C PRO A 373 -19.59 6.55 9.73
N ALA A 374 -18.60 7.45 9.74
CA ALA A 374 -18.86 8.86 9.82
C ALA A 374 -19.40 9.35 8.47
N GLU A 375 -20.71 9.53 8.36
CA GLU A 375 -21.41 9.78 7.07
C GLU A 375 -20.90 11.02 6.33
N ASN A 376 -20.52 12.07 7.04
CA ASN A 376 -19.92 13.27 6.45
C ASN A 376 -18.54 12.98 5.85
N VAL A 377 -17.75 12.13 6.49
CA VAL A 377 -16.42 11.71 6.00
C VAL A 377 -16.58 10.85 4.77
N LEU A 378 -17.45 9.82 4.83
CA LEU A 378 -17.73 8.93 3.72
C LEU A 378 -18.25 9.70 2.49
N ALA A 379 -19.14 10.67 2.68
CA ALA A 379 -19.65 11.50 1.60
C ALA A 379 -18.51 12.33 0.96
N ARG A 380 -17.61 12.90 1.78
CA ARG A 380 -16.47 13.69 1.29
C ARG A 380 -15.48 12.84 0.50
N TYR A 381 -15.19 11.61 0.97
CA TYR A 381 -14.33 10.66 0.24
C TYR A 381 -14.98 10.20 -1.07
N SER A 382 -16.25 9.86 -1.06
CA SER A 382 -16.97 9.45 -2.29
C SER A 382 -16.96 10.57 -3.35
N ASP A 383 -17.18 11.82 -2.91
CA ASP A 383 -17.16 12.99 -3.81
C ASP A 383 -15.76 13.19 -4.44
N ILE A 384 -14.69 13.23 -3.66
CA ILE A 384 -13.35 13.46 -4.21
C ILE A 384 -12.85 12.29 -5.07
N LEU A 385 -13.21 11.06 -4.74
CA LEU A 385 -12.90 9.88 -5.56
C LEU A 385 -13.61 9.97 -6.92
N PHE A 386 -14.88 10.39 -6.95
CA PHE A 386 -15.59 10.68 -8.19
C PHE A 386 -14.86 11.74 -9.02
N TRP A 387 -14.48 12.87 -8.42
CA TRP A 387 -13.74 13.94 -9.11
C TRP A 387 -12.42 13.44 -9.69
N SER A 388 -11.72 12.54 -9.01
CA SER A 388 -10.44 11.99 -9.48
C SER A 388 -10.52 11.20 -10.79
N LYS A 389 -11.72 10.68 -11.13
CA LYS A 389 -11.98 9.94 -12.38
C LYS A 389 -12.31 10.83 -13.56
N ILE A 390 -12.57 12.12 -13.35
CA ILE A 390 -12.86 13.05 -14.43
C ILE A 390 -11.60 13.22 -15.30
N PRO A 391 -11.73 13.33 -16.65
CA PRO A 391 -10.58 13.37 -17.56
C PRO A 391 -9.51 14.42 -17.22
N ALA A 392 -9.91 15.58 -16.67
CA ALA A 392 -8.96 16.60 -16.24
C ALA A 392 -8.01 16.12 -15.12
N PHE A 393 -8.49 15.23 -14.22
CA PHE A 393 -7.70 14.66 -13.13
C PHE A 393 -7.13 13.29 -13.48
N ALA A 394 -7.87 12.48 -14.25
CA ALA A 394 -7.48 11.10 -14.56
C ALA A 394 -6.34 11.00 -15.58
N SER A 395 -6.15 12.02 -16.43
CA SER A 395 -5.13 12.02 -17.49
C SER A 395 -4.73 13.42 -17.97
N GLY A 396 -5.12 14.47 -17.23
CA GLY A 396 -4.84 15.87 -17.60
C GLY A 396 -3.45 16.33 -17.17
N LYS A 397 -3.06 17.50 -17.69
CA LYS A 397 -1.85 18.21 -17.28
C LYS A 397 -2.03 18.87 -15.92
N THR A 398 -0.95 18.97 -15.16
CA THR A 398 -0.87 19.73 -13.90
C THR A 398 -0.03 20.97 -14.10
N TYR A 399 -0.45 22.08 -13.47
CA TYR A 399 0.36 23.28 -13.35
C TYR A 399 0.36 23.75 -11.89
N ASP A 400 1.54 23.82 -11.29
CA ASP A 400 1.73 24.36 -9.94
C ASP A 400 1.66 25.89 -10.01
N LEU A 401 0.73 26.47 -9.27
CA LEU A 401 0.46 27.91 -9.25
C LEU A 401 1.07 28.60 -8.02
N CYS A 402 1.75 27.88 -7.12
CA CYS A 402 2.23 28.45 -5.85
C CYS A 402 3.26 29.56 -6.03
N TYR A 403 4.09 29.48 -7.06
CA TYR A 403 5.19 30.43 -7.29
C TYR A 403 4.74 31.84 -7.65
N CYS A 404 3.55 31.99 -8.23
CA CYS A 404 3.03 33.26 -8.76
C CYS A 404 1.96 33.94 -7.90
N GLN A 405 1.75 33.42 -6.68
CA GLN A 405 0.79 33.98 -5.74
C GLN A 405 1.44 34.99 -4.80
N ASP A 406 0.66 36.00 -4.43
CA ASP A 406 1.05 37.08 -3.52
C ASP A 406 -0.06 37.41 -2.50
N GLY A 407 0.11 38.47 -1.74
CA GLY A 407 -0.88 38.97 -0.77
C GLY A 407 -1.10 37.99 0.37
N GLU A 408 -2.34 37.59 0.59
CA GLU A 408 -2.76 36.71 1.71
C GLU A 408 -2.44 35.22 1.46
N PHE A 409 -1.91 34.87 0.29
CA PHE A 409 -1.45 33.49 0.04
C PHE A 409 -0.22 33.17 0.91
N ASN A 410 -0.34 32.15 1.74
CA ASN A 410 0.77 31.69 2.58
C ASN A 410 1.38 30.40 2.01
N PRO A 411 2.56 30.44 1.36
CA PRO A 411 3.16 29.28 0.72
C PRO A 411 3.65 28.20 1.71
N ASP A 412 3.67 28.50 3.01
CA ASP A 412 3.99 27.51 4.02
C ASP A 412 2.76 26.68 4.45
N ARG A 413 1.55 27.17 4.12
CA ARG A 413 0.28 26.56 4.51
C ARG A 413 -0.66 26.27 3.36
N HIS A 414 -0.49 26.94 2.23
CA HIS A 414 -1.35 26.77 1.07
C HIS A 414 -0.61 26.09 -0.07
N PHE A 415 -1.32 25.22 -0.77
CA PHE A 415 -0.84 24.60 -2.00
C PHE A 415 -1.93 24.72 -3.06
N VAL A 416 -1.62 25.40 -4.18
CA VAL A 416 -2.58 25.64 -5.26
C VAL A 416 -2.04 25.14 -6.59
N PHE A 417 -2.89 24.46 -7.34
CA PHE A 417 -2.55 23.94 -8.67
C PHE A 417 -3.78 23.91 -9.56
N ALA A 418 -3.54 23.87 -10.86
CA ALA A 418 -4.58 23.68 -11.86
C ALA A 418 -4.42 22.36 -12.59
N ARG A 419 -5.56 21.75 -12.94
CA ARG A 419 -5.64 20.51 -13.74
C ARG A 419 -6.45 20.76 -14.99
N SER A 420 -5.99 20.27 -16.14
CA SER A 420 -6.74 20.43 -17.41
C SER A 420 -6.44 19.30 -18.39
N ASN A 421 -7.46 18.88 -19.13
CA ASN A 421 -7.31 18.06 -20.33
C ASN A 421 -7.51 18.84 -21.64
N GLY A 422 -7.51 20.19 -21.57
CA GLY A 422 -7.74 21.10 -22.68
C GLY A 422 -9.22 21.41 -22.96
N GLN A 423 -10.15 20.55 -22.49
CA GLN A 423 -11.61 20.77 -22.63
C GLN A 423 -12.26 21.22 -21.32
N MET A 424 -11.76 20.66 -20.22
CA MET A 424 -12.19 20.98 -18.86
C MET A 424 -10.97 21.38 -18.05
N ALA A 425 -11.12 22.38 -17.20
CA ALA A 425 -10.07 22.82 -16.30
C ALA A 425 -10.60 23.10 -14.89
N PHE A 426 -9.80 22.78 -13.91
CA PHE A 426 -10.10 22.93 -12.49
C PHE A 426 -8.92 23.58 -11.76
N LEU A 427 -9.26 24.46 -10.83
CA LEU A 427 -8.36 24.97 -9.80
C LEU A 427 -8.58 24.19 -8.50
N VAL A 428 -7.52 23.72 -7.88
CA VAL A 428 -7.52 23.10 -6.57
C VAL A 428 -6.68 23.92 -5.63
N ALA A 429 -7.28 24.34 -4.51
CA ALA A 429 -6.60 25.08 -3.46
C ALA A 429 -6.69 24.28 -2.15
N ALA A 430 -5.57 23.77 -1.66
CA ALA A 430 -5.45 23.06 -0.41
C ALA A 430 -4.89 23.97 0.69
N ASN A 431 -5.46 23.88 1.89
CA ASN A 431 -5.06 24.69 3.05
C ASN A 431 -4.71 23.77 4.22
N PHE A 432 -3.45 23.79 4.64
CA PHE A 432 -2.95 23.04 5.79
C PHE A 432 -2.97 23.87 7.10
N GLY A 433 -3.47 25.09 7.03
CA GLY A 433 -3.59 26.03 8.14
C GLY A 433 -5.02 26.23 8.61
N ARG A 434 -5.28 27.41 9.21
CA ARG A 434 -6.61 27.87 9.59
C ARG A 434 -7.38 28.36 8.37
N THR A 435 -8.71 28.47 8.46
CA THR A 435 -9.54 29.07 7.41
C THR A 435 -8.98 30.41 6.99
N GLN A 436 -8.80 30.58 5.68
CA GLN A 436 -8.26 31.82 5.12
C GLN A 436 -8.82 32.10 3.74
N GLU A 437 -9.17 33.37 3.48
CA GLU A 437 -9.47 33.89 2.15
C GLU A 437 -8.16 34.40 1.52
N PHE A 438 -7.92 34.05 0.27
CA PHE A 438 -6.82 34.57 -0.53
C PHE A 438 -7.16 34.59 -2.03
N THR A 439 -6.40 35.36 -2.79
CA THR A 439 -6.59 35.47 -4.22
C THR A 439 -5.62 34.57 -4.95
N VAL A 440 -6.13 33.74 -5.89
CA VAL A 440 -5.34 32.91 -6.80
C VAL A 440 -5.33 33.55 -8.19
N ARG A 441 -4.13 33.76 -8.72
CA ARG A 441 -3.88 34.24 -10.09
C ARG A 441 -3.42 33.07 -10.94
N ILE A 442 -3.95 32.99 -12.17
CA ILE A 442 -3.53 32.04 -13.19
C ILE A 442 -2.77 32.84 -14.27
N PRO A 443 -1.44 32.68 -14.36
CA PRO A 443 -0.64 33.46 -15.29
C PRO A 443 -0.81 32.96 -16.74
N PRO A 444 -0.50 33.82 -17.76
CA PRO A 444 -0.69 33.48 -19.17
C PRO A 444 0.00 32.17 -19.60
N GLU A 445 1.20 31.93 -19.12
CA GLU A 445 1.96 30.70 -19.41
C GLU A 445 1.29 29.43 -18.87
N ALA A 446 0.57 29.50 -17.73
CA ALA A 446 -0.21 28.39 -17.23
C ALA A 446 -1.42 28.13 -18.13
N LEU A 447 -2.10 29.15 -18.62
CA LEU A 447 -3.23 28.99 -19.53
C LEU A 447 -2.78 28.32 -20.84
N GLU A 448 -1.65 28.78 -21.40
CA GLU A 448 -1.06 28.20 -22.61
C GLU A 448 -0.68 26.76 -22.43
N TYR A 449 0.07 26.43 -21.35
CA TYR A 449 0.50 25.06 -21.05
C TYR A 449 -0.68 24.12 -20.86
N LEU A 450 -1.71 24.54 -20.14
CA LEU A 450 -2.90 23.78 -19.85
C LEU A 450 -3.90 23.72 -21.02
N GLY A 451 -3.72 24.51 -22.05
CA GLY A 451 -4.63 24.64 -23.20
C GLY A 451 -5.99 25.23 -22.82
N ILE A 452 -6.01 26.16 -21.86
CA ILE A 452 -7.23 26.76 -21.32
C ILE A 452 -7.51 28.10 -22.02
N LYS A 453 -8.81 28.32 -22.33
CA LYS A 453 -9.32 29.59 -22.81
C LYS A 453 -10.15 30.30 -21.73
N ALA A 454 -9.57 30.45 -20.54
CA ALA A 454 -10.29 30.99 -19.40
C ALA A 454 -10.66 32.47 -19.63
N VAL A 455 -11.91 32.79 -19.32
CA VAL A 455 -12.42 34.17 -19.32
C VAL A 455 -11.98 34.92 -18.08
N ARG A 456 -11.77 34.22 -16.97
CA ARG A 456 -11.35 34.75 -15.67
C ARG A 456 -10.01 34.11 -15.26
N THR A 457 -9.08 34.95 -14.82
CA THR A 457 -7.72 34.53 -14.43
C THR A 457 -7.39 34.87 -12.98
N VAL A 458 -8.33 35.45 -12.23
CA VAL A 458 -8.17 35.84 -10.83
C VAL A 458 -9.38 35.38 -10.05
N TYR A 459 -9.15 34.60 -8.98
CA TYR A 459 -10.18 34.00 -8.14
C TYR A 459 -9.88 34.32 -6.68
N THR A 460 -10.79 35.00 -5.98
CA THR A 460 -10.76 35.13 -4.52
C THR A 460 -11.56 33.99 -3.93
N ILE A 461 -10.94 33.21 -3.07
CA ILE A 461 -11.49 31.99 -2.51
C ILE A 461 -11.22 31.92 -1.00
N GLU A 462 -12.23 31.55 -0.22
CA GLU A 462 -12.07 31.15 1.17
C GLU A 462 -11.85 29.64 1.20
N VAL A 463 -10.71 29.20 1.74
CA VAL A 463 -10.40 27.78 1.93
C VAL A 463 -10.48 27.44 3.41
N PRO A 464 -11.37 26.51 3.80
CA PRO A 464 -11.54 26.13 5.20
C PRO A 464 -10.27 25.56 5.82
N GLU A 465 -10.23 25.54 7.16
CA GLU A 465 -9.13 24.95 7.91
C GLU A 465 -8.90 23.48 7.56
N LYS A 466 -7.67 23.13 7.19
CA LYS A 466 -7.25 21.76 6.91
C LYS A 466 -8.04 21.07 5.76
N ASP A 467 -8.61 21.86 4.87
CA ASP A 467 -9.48 21.39 3.79
C ASP A 467 -9.02 21.92 2.42
N TYR A 468 -9.81 21.69 1.40
CA TYR A 468 -9.56 22.16 0.04
C TYR A 468 -10.82 22.72 -0.61
N VAL A 469 -10.58 23.54 -1.62
CA VAL A 469 -11.62 24.01 -2.55
C VAL A 469 -11.29 23.53 -3.95
N LEU A 470 -12.30 23.03 -4.64
CA LEU A 470 -12.25 22.62 -6.04
C LEU A 470 -13.16 23.53 -6.85
N LEU A 471 -12.60 24.28 -7.80
CA LEU A 471 -13.35 25.17 -8.68
C LEU A 471 -13.16 24.76 -10.14
N ARG A 472 -14.27 24.62 -10.86
CA ARG A 472 -14.21 24.52 -12.32
C ARG A 472 -13.92 25.90 -12.90
N ILE A 473 -12.90 26.01 -13.74
CA ILE A 473 -12.47 27.27 -14.36
C ILE A 473 -12.65 27.27 -15.89
N GLN A 474 -12.91 26.08 -16.46
CA GLN A 474 -13.33 25.89 -17.86
C GLN A 474 -14.23 24.68 -18.00
#